data_e4fb3a9769722701f6547721ce45ab6e
#
_entry.id   e4fb3a9769722701f6547721ce45ab6e
#
_cell.length_a   1.000
_cell.length_b   1.000
_cell.length_c   1.000
_cell.angle_alpha   90.00
_cell.angle_beta   90.00
_cell.angle_gamma   90.00
#
_symmetry.space_group_name_H-M   'P 1'
#
loop_
_entity.id
_entity.type
_entity.pdbx_description
1 polymer ?
#
loop_
_entity_poly.entity_id
_entity_poly.type
_entity_poly.pdbx_seq_one_letter_code
_entity_poly.pdbx_strand_id
1 'polypeptide(L)'
;MAEWTTEKEFDRPSTAQVEKLLAVMNDDYIDVSEMMKLCSIVRRKTMHDSYIAPALADGSIERKYPEHPNHPKQMYRLTEKAKNWKKSLIE
;
A
#
# COMPACT_ATOMS: atom_id res chain seq x y z
N MET A 1 29.74 -2.71 7.97
CA MET A 1 29.20 -2.66 7.84
C MET A 1 28.38 -2.23 7.35
N ALA A 2 27.92 -1.94 7.18
CA ALA A 2 27.17 -1.66 6.91
C ALA A 2 26.52 -1.61 6.19
N GLU A 3 26.17 -1.80 6.11
CA GLU A 3 25.65 -1.89 5.60
C GLU A 3 24.68 -1.32 5.40
N TRP A 4 24.45 -0.86 5.52
CA TRP A 4 23.47 -0.26 5.34
C TRP A 4 23.22 0.17 4.11
N THR A 5 22.15 -0.02 3.58
CA THR A 5 21.89 0.35 2.31
C THR A 5 21.26 1.68 2.38
N THR A 6 21.38 2.46 1.39
CA THR A 6 20.73 3.70 1.27
C THR A 6 19.35 3.53 0.82
N GLU A 7 18.98 2.41 0.19
CA GLU A 7 17.68 2.19 -0.27
C GLU A 7 16.90 1.52 0.78
N LYS A 8 15.74 2.00 1.10
CA LYS A 8 14.87 1.39 2.00
C LYS A 8 14.13 0.29 1.37
N GLU A 9 14.23 -0.88 1.89
CA GLU A 9 13.48 -1.98 1.35
C GLU A 9 12.30 -2.23 2.24
N PHE A 10 11.16 -2.57 1.66
CA PHE A 10 9.98 -2.90 2.41
C PHE A 10 10.19 -4.23 3.13
N ASP A 11 10.07 -4.25 4.45
CA ASP A 11 10.27 -5.40 5.24
C ASP A 11 9.00 -5.67 5.98
N ARG A 12 8.30 -4.61 6.39
CA ARG A 12 7.04 -4.74 7.07
C ARG A 12 6.34 -3.39 7.00
N PRO A 13 5.04 -3.34 7.23
CA PRO A 13 4.32 -2.07 7.20
C PRO A 13 4.81 -1.15 8.31
N SER A 14 4.89 0.12 8.02
CA SER A 14 5.35 1.10 8.99
C SER A 14 4.31 1.42 10.05
N THR A 15 3.02 1.21 9.75
CA THR A 15 1.95 1.53 10.68
C THR A 15 0.91 0.42 10.68
N ALA A 16 0.09 0.37 11.72
CA ALA A 16 -1.00 -0.59 11.78
C ALA A 16 -2.02 -0.36 10.68
N GLN A 17 -2.20 0.90 10.27
CA GLN A 17 -3.12 1.22 9.18
C GLN A 17 -2.62 0.63 7.88
N VAL A 18 -1.32 0.73 7.60
CA VAL A 18 -0.77 0.14 6.38
C VAL A 18 -0.91 -1.37 6.43
N GLU A 19 -0.67 -1.97 7.57
CA GLU A 19 -0.82 -3.41 7.72
C GLU A 19 -2.25 -3.84 7.43
N LYS A 20 -3.23 -3.09 7.93
CA LYS A 20 -4.62 -3.39 7.67
C LYS A 20 -4.95 -3.29 6.18
N LEU A 21 -4.41 -2.26 5.52
CA LEU A 21 -4.63 -2.07 4.10
C LEU A 21 -4.06 -3.24 3.31
N LEU A 22 -2.84 -3.65 3.61
CA LEU A 22 -2.20 -4.73 2.89
C LEU A 22 -2.96 -6.05 3.09
N ALA A 23 -3.52 -6.22 4.27
CA ALA A 23 -4.26 -7.45 4.57
C ALA A 23 -5.50 -7.62 3.69
N VAL A 24 -6.12 -6.51 3.28
CA VAL A 24 -7.33 -6.57 2.46
C VAL A 24 -7.08 -6.42 0.97
N MET A 25 -5.86 -6.04 0.57
CA MET A 25 -5.55 -5.87 -0.85
C MET A 25 -5.12 -7.20 -1.46
N ASN A 26 -5.40 -7.33 -2.74
CA ASN A 26 -5.00 -8.51 -3.52
C ASN A 26 -3.99 -8.11 -4.56
N ASP A 27 -3.70 -9.01 -5.48
CA ASP A 27 -2.73 -8.77 -6.53
C ASP A 27 -3.25 -7.83 -7.60
N ASP A 28 -4.55 -7.64 -7.68
CA ASP A 28 -5.14 -6.82 -8.73
C ASP A 28 -5.18 -5.37 -8.32
N TYR A 29 -5.24 -4.50 -9.32
CA TYR A 29 -5.44 -3.07 -9.05
C TYR A 29 -6.83 -2.84 -8.52
N ILE A 30 -6.95 -1.98 -7.50
CA ILE A 30 -8.26 -1.56 -7.00
C ILE A 30 -8.24 -0.06 -6.82
N ASP A 31 -9.40 0.55 -6.88
CA ASP A 31 -9.49 2.01 -6.73
C ASP A 31 -9.68 2.40 -5.27
N VAL A 32 -9.65 3.69 -5.00
CA VAL A 32 -9.75 4.21 -3.64
C VAL A 32 -11.09 3.87 -3.02
N SER A 33 -12.15 3.93 -3.79
CA SER A 33 -13.49 3.62 -3.28
C SER A 33 -13.56 2.20 -2.76
N GLU A 34 -12.97 1.28 -3.50
CA GLU A 34 -12.95 -0.12 -3.09
C GLU A 34 -12.08 -0.30 -1.84
N MET A 35 -10.94 0.38 -1.80
CA MET A 35 -10.06 0.32 -0.65
C MET A 35 -10.77 0.83 0.60
N MET A 36 -11.54 1.90 0.46
CA MET A 36 -12.28 2.46 1.56
C MET A 36 -13.31 1.48 2.09
N LYS A 37 -13.99 0.78 1.19
CA LYS A 37 -14.97 -0.22 1.60
C LYS A 37 -14.31 -1.35 2.37
N LEU A 38 -13.20 -1.83 1.86
CA LEU A 38 -12.49 -2.95 2.47
C LEU A 38 -11.93 -2.60 3.84
N CYS A 39 -11.54 -1.33 4.04
CA CYS A 39 -10.99 -0.87 5.31
C CYS A 39 -12.03 -0.24 6.22
N SER A 40 -13.28 -0.15 5.77
CA SER A 40 -14.36 0.48 6.51
C SER A 40 -14.05 1.95 6.83
N ILE A 41 -13.47 2.65 5.88
CA ILE A 41 -13.14 4.05 6.02
C ILE A 41 -14.14 4.87 5.23
N VAL A 42 -14.75 5.87 5.85
CA VAL A 42 -15.76 6.68 5.18
C VAL A 42 -15.22 7.99 4.64
N ARG A 43 -14.07 8.45 5.12
CA ARG A 43 -13.51 9.71 4.68
C ARG A 43 -12.35 9.46 3.73
N ARG A 44 -12.44 10.04 2.54
CA ARG A 44 -11.39 9.89 1.54
C ARG A 44 -10.06 10.47 2.01
N LYS A 45 -10.11 11.60 2.71
CA LYS A 45 -8.89 12.21 3.21
C LYS A 45 -8.17 11.29 4.20
N THR A 46 -8.91 10.65 5.08
CA THR A 46 -8.35 9.70 6.02
C THR A 46 -7.72 8.52 5.29
N MET A 47 -8.40 8.02 4.25
CA MET A 47 -7.88 6.93 3.45
C MET A 47 -6.53 7.30 2.85
N HIS A 48 -6.44 8.49 2.25
CA HIS A 48 -5.21 8.93 1.62
C HIS A 48 -4.11 9.20 2.65
N ASP A 49 -4.42 9.93 3.70
CA ASP A 49 -3.38 10.40 4.63
C ASP A 49 -2.88 9.30 5.56
N SER A 50 -3.75 8.42 5.99
CA SER A 50 -3.40 7.43 7.00
C SER A 50 -3.09 6.05 6.44
N TYR A 51 -3.56 5.76 5.23
CA TYR A 51 -3.40 4.44 4.63
C TYR A 51 -2.57 4.47 3.36
N ILE A 52 -3.00 5.24 2.38
CA ILE A 52 -2.37 5.22 1.06
C ILE A 52 -0.99 5.89 1.07
N ALA A 53 -0.91 7.08 1.62
CA ALA A 53 0.36 7.82 1.60
C ALA A 53 1.47 7.06 2.36
N PRO A 54 1.21 6.54 3.57
CA PRO A 54 2.25 5.76 4.23
C PRO A 54 2.61 4.49 3.48
N ALA A 55 1.62 3.84 2.86
CA ALA A 55 1.88 2.62 2.10
C ALA A 55 2.73 2.90 0.87
N LEU A 56 2.49 4.01 0.19
CA LEU A 56 3.33 4.41 -0.94
C LEU A 56 4.74 4.73 -0.47
N ALA A 57 4.87 5.41 0.66
CA ALA A 57 6.17 5.76 1.19
C ALA A 57 6.95 4.53 1.62
N ASP A 58 6.28 3.50 2.09
CA ASP A 58 6.91 2.24 2.47
C ASP A 58 7.30 1.42 1.26
N GLY A 59 6.71 1.69 0.10
CA GLY A 59 6.92 0.87 -1.07
C GLY A 59 6.08 -0.41 -1.04
N SER A 60 5.00 -0.42 -0.28
CA SER A 60 4.15 -1.61 -0.17
C SER A 60 3.04 -1.63 -1.22
N ILE A 61 2.67 -0.48 -1.76
CA ILE A 61 1.70 -0.43 -2.86
C ILE A 61 2.25 0.44 -3.97
N GLU A 62 1.69 0.29 -5.16
CA GLU A 62 2.12 1.08 -6.31
C GLU A 62 0.90 1.59 -7.06
N ARG A 63 1.06 2.71 -7.75
CA ARG A 63 0.01 3.33 -8.53
C ARG A 63 -0.06 2.75 -9.92
N LYS A 64 -1.27 2.64 -10.44
CA LYS A 64 -1.43 2.24 -11.84
C LYS A 64 -0.96 3.35 -12.78
N TYR A 65 -1.19 4.61 -12.37
CA TYR A 65 -0.79 5.77 -13.18
C TYR A 65 0.18 6.62 -12.35
N PRO A 66 1.43 6.20 -12.20
CA PRO A 66 2.37 6.93 -11.33
C PRO A 66 2.70 8.33 -11.84
N GLU A 67 2.59 8.54 -13.16
CA GLU A 67 2.87 9.85 -13.73
C GLU A 67 1.75 10.84 -13.55
N HIS A 68 0.58 10.34 -13.18
CA HIS A 68 -0.60 11.19 -12.96
C HIS A 68 -1.24 10.81 -11.65
N PRO A 69 -0.65 11.22 -10.52
CA PRO A 69 -1.15 10.78 -9.21
C PRO A 69 -2.61 11.11 -8.96
N ASN A 70 -3.11 12.17 -9.58
CA ASN A 70 -4.51 12.57 -9.41
C ASN A 70 -5.41 12.09 -10.53
N HIS A 71 -4.97 11.09 -11.28
CA HIS A 71 -5.76 10.54 -12.38
C HIS A 71 -7.11 10.10 -11.86
N PRO A 72 -8.21 10.43 -12.54
CA PRO A 72 -9.55 10.09 -12.06
C PRO A 72 -9.78 8.59 -11.93
N LYS A 73 -9.02 7.80 -12.67
CA LYS A 73 -9.15 6.34 -12.59
C LYS A 73 -7.93 5.71 -11.94
N GLN A 74 -7.27 6.45 -11.06
CA GLN A 74 -6.10 5.94 -10.35
C GLN A 74 -6.46 4.71 -9.55
N MET A 75 -5.59 3.71 -9.59
CA MET A 75 -5.77 2.48 -8.86
C MET A 75 -4.44 2.11 -8.20
N TYR A 76 -4.50 1.18 -7.28
CA TYR A 76 -3.34 0.77 -6.52
C TYR A 76 -3.31 -0.74 -6.40
N ARG A 77 -2.13 -1.29 -6.26
CA ARG A 77 -1.99 -2.73 -6.00
C ARG A 77 -0.76 -2.96 -5.13
N LEU A 78 -0.62 -4.17 -4.60
CA LEU A 78 0.54 -4.52 -3.80
C LEU A 78 1.78 -4.61 -4.68
N THR A 79 2.90 -4.16 -4.15
CA THR A 79 4.18 -4.36 -4.82
C THR A 79 4.61 -5.81 -4.58
N GLU A 80 5.63 -6.23 -5.29
CA GLU A 80 6.16 -7.58 -5.14
C GLU A 80 6.62 -7.81 -3.71
N LYS A 81 7.28 -6.83 -3.10
CA LYS A 81 7.76 -6.96 -1.74
C LYS A 81 6.63 -7.13 -0.74
N ALA A 82 5.54 -6.40 -0.93
CA ALA A 82 4.38 -6.52 -0.07
C ALA A 82 3.70 -7.87 -0.23
N LYS A 83 3.65 -8.38 -1.46
CA LYS A 83 3.09 -9.70 -1.71
C LYS A 83 3.89 -10.77 -0.97
N ASN A 84 5.21 -10.65 -1.01
CA ASN A 84 6.09 -11.59 -0.35
C ASN A 84 5.91 -11.53 1.16
N TRP A 85 5.76 -10.35 1.71
CA TRP A 85 5.51 -10.17 3.14
C TRP A 85 4.21 -10.86 3.55
N LYS A 86 3.15 -10.65 2.79
CA LYS A 86 1.86 -11.27 3.08
C LYS A 86 1.97 -12.79 3.02
N LYS A 87 2.68 -13.30 2.03
CA LYS A 87 2.84 -14.72 1.85
C LYS A 87 3.55 -15.32 3.06
N SER A 88 4.54 -14.62 3.59
CA SER A 88 5.29 -15.12 4.72
C SER A 88 4.46 -15.19 6.00
N LEU A 89 3.40 -14.42 6.11
CA LEU A 89 2.53 -14.49 7.26
C LEU A 89 1.70 -15.75 7.29
N ILE A 90 1.47 -16.33 6.14
CA ILE A 90 0.63 -17.50 6.03
C ILE A 90 1.43 -18.77 6.25
N GLU A 91 2.69 -18.73 5.96
CA GLU A 91 3.54 -19.88 6.10
C GLU A 91 4.13 -20.04 7.52
#